data_f530c414c5da30b55d5378a9a1c8d7b3
#
_entry.id   f530c414c5da30b55d5378a9a1c8d7b3
#
_cell.length_a   1.000
_cell.length_b   1.000
_cell.length_c   1.000
_cell.angle_alpha   90.00
_cell.angle_beta   90.00
_cell.angle_gamma   90.00
#
_symmetry.space_group_name_H-M   'P 1'
#
loop_
_entity.id
_entity.type
_entity.pdbx_description
1 polymer ?
#
loop_
_entity_poly.entity_id
_entity_poly.type
_entity_poly.pdbx_seq_one_letter_code
_entity_poly.pdbx_strand_id
1 'polypeptide(L)'
;MEIPITRTLIVAGAIASRDYQDVHHDPELARQKGSPDIFMNILTTNGLVGRYITDRFGPRAELRRVAIRLGAPNHPGDTMVLTGTVEEVDGDMVTVRVVGANGIGKHVTGTVTVRVPA
;
A
#
# COMPACT_ATOMS: atom_id res chain seq x y z
N MET A 1 -4.30 -10.34 -2.03
CA MET A 1 -3.03 -10.17 -2.77
C MET A 1 -1.88 -10.22 -1.78
N GLU A 2 -0.99 -11.14 -1.96
CA GLU A 2 0.21 -11.25 -1.15
C GLU A 2 1.36 -10.52 -1.81
N ILE A 3 2.03 -9.66 -1.06
CA ILE A 3 3.13 -8.86 -1.58
C ILE A 3 4.36 -9.10 -0.70
N PRO A 4 5.38 -9.81 -1.21
CA PRO A 4 6.66 -9.90 -0.51
C PRO A 4 7.28 -8.51 -0.39
N ILE A 5 7.62 -8.12 0.81
CA ILE A 5 8.25 -6.82 1.06
C ILE A 5 9.76 -7.01 0.97
N THR A 6 10.32 -6.59 -0.15
CA THR A 6 11.75 -6.70 -0.41
C THR A 6 12.44 -5.34 -0.28
N ARG A 7 13.76 -5.35 -0.06
CA ARG A 7 14.56 -4.12 -0.10
C ARG A 7 14.40 -3.41 -1.44
N THR A 8 14.43 -4.18 -2.52
CA THR A 8 14.28 -3.64 -3.87
C THR A 8 12.94 -2.90 -4.04
N LEU A 9 11.83 -3.49 -3.57
CA LEU A 9 10.52 -2.86 -3.63
C LEU A 9 10.49 -1.54 -2.84
N ILE A 10 11.01 -1.55 -1.62
CA ILE A 10 11.04 -0.36 -0.76
C ILE A 10 11.86 0.76 -1.41
N VAL A 11 13.07 0.46 -1.84
CA VAL A 11 13.97 1.44 -2.45
C VAL A 11 13.43 1.92 -3.79
N ALA A 12 12.98 1.02 -4.64
CA ALA A 12 12.44 1.37 -5.95
C ALA A 12 11.19 2.24 -5.83
N GLY A 13 10.31 1.93 -4.89
CA GLY A 13 9.10 2.73 -4.64
C GLY A 13 9.43 4.14 -4.13
N ALA A 14 10.42 4.26 -3.26
CA ALA A 14 10.89 5.55 -2.77
C ALA A 14 11.47 6.40 -3.91
N ILE A 15 12.34 5.82 -4.74
CA ILE A 15 12.94 6.51 -5.88
C ILE A 15 11.88 6.91 -6.90
N ALA A 16 10.97 6.00 -7.23
CA ALA A 16 9.91 6.25 -8.21
C ALA A 16 8.99 7.40 -7.79
N SER A 17 8.77 7.58 -6.49
CA SER A 17 7.96 8.65 -5.93
C SER A 17 8.78 9.87 -5.52
N ARG A 18 10.07 9.90 -5.81
CA ARG A 18 11.02 10.97 -5.45
C ARG A 18 11.04 11.28 -3.96
N ASP A 19 10.91 10.26 -3.15
CA ASP A 19 11.03 10.34 -1.70
C ASP A 19 12.41 9.82 -1.30
N TYR A 20 13.33 10.74 -1.10
CA TYR A 20 14.74 10.44 -0.84
C TYR A 20 15.10 10.44 0.64
N GLN A 21 14.12 10.33 1.53
CA GLN A 21 14.39 10.23 2.96
C GLN A 21 15.21 8.98 3.28
N ASP A 22 16.17 9.12 4.18
CA ASP A 22 17.13 8.08 4.57
C ASP A 22 16.45 6.78 4.99
N VAL A 23 15.36 6.88 5.71
CA VAL A 23 14.63 5.74 6.27
C VAL A 23 14.04 4.79 5.22
N HIS A 24 13.98 5.22 3.97
CA HIS A 24 13.46 4.42 2.86
C HIS A 24 14.52 3.76 2.00
N HIS A 25 15.82 4.05 2.23
CA HIS A 25 16.88 3.47 1.40
C HIS A 25 18.18 3.16 2.14
N ASP A 26 18.44 3.74 3.31
CA ASP A 26 19.70 3.56 4.04
C ASP A 26 19.43 2.89 5.38
N PRO A 27 19.79 1.57 5.52
CA PRO A 27 19.50 0.83 6.74
C PRO A 27 20.21 1.41 7.98
N GLU A 28 21.43 1.89 7.82
CA GLU A 28 22.19 2.44 8.95
C GLU A 28 21.57 3.74 9.45
N LEU A 29 21.25 4.65 8.53
CA LEU A 29 20.60 5.91 8.90
C LEU A 29 19.18 5.68 9.44
N ALA A 30 18.45 4.69 8.94
CA ALA A 30 17.17 4.29 9.48
C ALA A 30 17.31 3.84 10.95
N ARG A 31 18.33 3.05 11.27
CA ARG A 31 18.60 2.59 12.64
C ARG A 31 18.97 3.75 13.56
N GLN A 32 19.75 4.71 13.08
CA GLN A 32 20.07 5.92 13.85
C GLN A 32 18.82 6.73 14.20
N LYS A 33 17.79 6.66 13.39
CA LYS A 33 16.50 7.32 13.64
C LYS A 33 15.50 6.45 14.40
N GLY A 34 15.92 5.29 14.89
CA GLY A 34 15.12 4.43 15.75
C GLY A 34 14.34 3.33 15.04
N SER A 35 14.48 3.19 13.71
CA SER A 35 13.86 2.10 12.97
C SER A 35 14.80 0.88 12.90
N PRO A 36 14.31 -0.36 13.01
CA PRO A 36 15.17 -1.54 12.92
C PRO A 36 15.79 -1.74 11.54
N ASP A 37 15.18 -1.20 10.50
CA ASP A 37 15.61 -1.30 9.11
C ASP A 37 14.91 -0.20 8.30
N ILE A 38 15.18 -0.15 7.00
CA ILE A 38 14.40 0.71 6.08
C ILE A 38 12.93 0.28 6.08
N PHE A 39 12.05 1.16 5.69
CA PHE A 39 10.63 0.85 5.56
C PHE A 39 10.00 1.55 4.36
N MET A 40 8.89 0.96 3.90
CA MET A 40 8.13 1.43 2.74
C MET A 40 7.51 2.80 3.01
N ASN A 41 7.58 3.70 2.02
CA ASN A 41 6.92 4.98 2.10
C ASN A 41 5.42 4.89 1.76
N ILE A 42 4.66 5.90 2.16
CA ILE A 42 3.20 5.93 1.95
C ILE A 42 2.83 5.92 0.46
N LEU A 43 3.61 6.55 -0.39
CA LEU A 43 3.33 6.63 -1.83
C LEU A 43 3.39 5.24 -2.48
N THR A 44 4.34 4.40 -2.06
CA THR A 44 4.41 3.00 -2.51
C THR A 44 3.19 2.22 -2.04
N THR A 45 2.79 2.38 -0.78
CA THR A 45 1.59 1.74 -0.24
C THR A 45 0.33 2.17 -1.00
N ASN A 46 0.18 3.46 -1.28
CA ASN A 46 -0.92 3.97 -2.10
C ASN A 46 -0.96 3.30 -3.47
N GLY A 47 0.19 3.18 -4.12
CA GLY A 47 0.30 2.53 -5.43
C GLY A 47 -0.11 1.06 -5.38
N LEU A 48 0.31 0.34 -4.33
CA LEU A 48 -0.05 -1.07 -4.16
C LEU A 48 -1.55 -1.25 -3.89
N VAL A 49 -2.16 -0.38 -3.12
CA VAL A 49 -3.61 -0.39 -2.89
C VAL A 49 -4.35 -0.14 -4.21
N GLY A 50 -3.92 0.85 -4.99
CA GLY A 50 -4.49 1.11 -6.31
C GLY A 50 -4.37 -0.08 -7.25
N ARG A 51 -3.20 -0.71 -7.30
CA ARG A 51 -2.98 -1.92 -8.09
C ARG A 51 -3.91 -3.07 -7.68
N TYR A 52 -4.06 -3.29 -6.37
CA TYR A 52 -4.97 -4.30 -5.86
C TYR A 52 -6.40 -4.09 -6.38
N ILE A 53 -6.89 -2.86 -6.35
CA ILE A 53 -8.23 -2.51 -6.82
C ILE A 53 -8.36 -2.71 -8.33
N THR A 54 -7.41 -2.21 -9.12
CA THR A 54 -7.48 -2.34 -10.59
C THR A 54 -7.30 -3.79 -11.05
N ASP A 55 -6.50 -4.58 -10.37
CA ASP A 55 -6.36 -6.02 -10.65
C ASP A 55 -7.69 -6.74 -10.36
N ARG A 56 -8.41 -6.34 -9.33
CA ARG A 56 -9.66 -6.98 -8.93
C ARG A 56 -10.84 -6.58 -9.83
N PHE A 57 -10.95 -5.30 -10.17
CA PHE A 57 -12.10 -4.75 -10.90
C PHE A 57 -11.86 -4.61 -12.40
N GLY A 58 -10.64 -4.84 -12.86
CA GLY A 58 -10.27 -4.87 -14.27
C GLY A 58 -9.74 -3.56 -14.82
N PRO A 59 -9.29 -3.56 -16.09
CA PRO A 59 -8.58 -2.42 -16.69
C PRO A 59 -9.48 -1.21 -16.96
N ARG A 60 -10.79 -1.38 -16.92
CA ARG A 60 -11.75 -0.28 -17.12
C ARG A 60 -12.15 0.39 -15.81
N ALA A 61 -11.71 -0.14 -14.68
CA ALA A 61 -11.97 0.46 -13.38
C ALA A 61 -11.28 1.83 -13.27
N GLU A 62 -12.01 2.80 -12.73
CA GLU A 62 -11.50 4.15 -12.53
C GLU A 62 -11.43 4.43 -11.04
N LEU A 63 -10.22 4.59 -10.52
CA LEU A 63 -10.03 5.02 -9.14
C LEU A 63 -10.53 6.45 -8.96
N ARG A 64 -11.46 6.64 -8.04
CA ARG A 64 -12.03 7.96 -7.74
C ARG A 64 -11.48 8.55 -6.45
N ARG A 65 -11.24 7.71 -5.48
CA ARG A 65 -10.69 8.15 -4.19
C ARG A 65 -9.97 7.00 -3.52
N VAL A 66 -8.79 7.29 -2.99
CA VAL A 66 -8.04 6.37 -2.12
C VAL A 66 -7.80 7.11 -0.81
N ALA A 67 -8.45 6.67 0.25
CA ALA A 67 -8.34 7.26 1.58
C ALA A 67 -7.79 6.20 2.54
N ILE A 68 -6.49 6.25 2.78
CA ILE A 68 -5.79 5.25 3.59
C ILE A 68 -5.10 5.88 4.80
N ARG A 69 -4.85 5.04 5.79
CA ARG A 69 -4.06 5.37 6.97
C ARG A 69 -3.01 4.29 7.17
N LEU A 70 -1.78 4.70 7.43
CA LEU A 70 -0.69 3.77 7.77
C LEU A 70 -0.69 3.46 9.26
N GLY A 71 -0.28 2.22 9.57
CA GLY A 71 -0.06 1.72 10.91
C GLY A 71 1.31 1.09 11.05
N ALA A 72 1.37 -0.23 11.27
CA ALA A 72 2.63 -0.97 11.40
C ALA A 72 3.50 -0.83 10.14
N PRO A 73 4.81 -0.57 10.29
CA PRO A 73 5.69 -0.38 9.14
C PRO A 73 5.89 -1.67 8.34
N ASN A 74 6.17 -1.53 7.04
CA ASN A 74 6.61 -2.62 6.17
C ASN A 74 8.14 -2.61 6.07
N HIS A 75 8.77 -3.59 6.70
CA HIS A 75 10.22 -3.79 6.64
C HIS A 75 10.59 -4.90 5.66
N PRO A 76 11.86 -4.93 5.17
CA PRO A 76 12.32 -6.01 4.32
C PRO A 76 12.17 -7.38 4.99
N GLY A 77 11.78 -8.39 4.22
CA GLY A 77 11.63 -9.75 4.70
C GLY A 77 10.24 -10.13 5.18
N ASP A 78 9.35 -9.16 5.30
CA ASP A 78 7.94 -9.40 5.65
C ASP A 78 7.10 -9.67 4.39
N THR A 79 5.87 -10.07 4.58
CA THR A 79 4.86 -10.20 3.53
C THR A 79 3.62 -9.42 3.95
N MET A 80 3.14 -8.55 3.07
CA MET A 80 1.88 -7.86 3.29
C MET A 80 0.75 -8.55 2.53
N VAL A 81 -0.34 -8.84 3.21
CA VAL A 81 -1.55 -9.39 2.60
C VAL A 81 -2.60 -8.28 2.52
N LEU A 82 -2.94 -7.88 1.29
CA LEU A 82 -4.03 -6.94 1.03
C LEU A 82 -5.33 -7.70 0.83
N THR A 83 -6.35 -7.31 1.58
CA THR A 83 -7.71 -7.84 1.46
C THR A 83 -8.68 -6.68 1.29
N GLY A 84 -9.77 -6.93 0.58
CA GLY A 84 -10.81 -5.94 0.35
C GLY A 84 -12.20 -6.51 0.53
N THR A 85 -13.09 -5.70 1.06
CA THR A 85 -14.49 -6.02 1.26
C THR A 85 -15.34 -4.91 0.66
N VAL A 86 -16.26 -5.26 -0.23
CA VAL A 86 -17.20 -4.29 -0.78
C VAL A 86 -18.18 -3.88 0.31
N GLU A 87 -18.21 -2.59 0.63
CA GLU A 87 -19.12 -2.02 1.64
C GLU A 87 -20.38 -1.46 1.03
N GLU A 88 -20.28 -0.85 -0.15
CA GLU A 88 -21.38 -0.15 -0.77
C GLU A 88 -21.26 -0.25 -2.28
N VAL A 89 -22.40 -0.39 -2.95
CA VAL A 89 -22.53 -0.31 -4.41
C VAL A 89 -23.66 0.66 -4.71
N ASP A 90 -23.33 1.71 -5.45
CA ASP A 90 -24.30 2.74 -5.87
C ASP A 90 -24.13 2.93 -7.40
N GLY A 91 -24.98 2.25 -8.17
CA GLY A 91 -24.84 2.23 -9.63
C GLY A 91 -23.52 1.59 -10.03
N ASP A 92 -22.67 2.33 -10.75
CA ASP A 92 -21.33 1.91 -11.15
C ASP A 92 -20.23 2.29 -10.13
N MET A 93 -20.60 2.97 -9.06
CA MET A 93 -19.67 3.35 -7.99
C MET A 93 -19.63 2.28 -6.91
N VAL A 94 -18.43 1.84 -6.56
CA VAL A 94 -18.19 0.80 -5.55
C VAL A 94 -17.26 1.36 -4.48
N THR A 95 -17.62 1.19 -3.21
CA THR A 95 -16.76 1.51 -2.08
C THR A 95 -16.22 0.22 -1.49
N VAL A 96 -14.91 0.12 -1.41
CA VAL A 96 -14.19 -1.06 -0.93
C VAL A 96 -13.40 -0.70 0.33
N ARG A 97 -13.61 -1.44 1.40
CA ARG A 97 -12.73 -1.38 2.57
C ARG A 97 -11.52 -2.24 2.31
N VAL A 98 -10.33 -1.67 2.49
CA VAL A 98 -9.06 -2.37 2.30
C VAL A 98 -8.30 -2.46 3.61
N VAL A 99 -7.64 -3.60 3.79
CA VAL A 99 -6.71 -3.84 4.90
C VAL A 99 -5.48 -4.52 4.33
N GLY A 100 -4.31 -4.00 4.67
CA GLY A 100 -3.04 -4.67 4.41
C GLY A 100 -2.40 -5.04 5.73
N ALA A 101 -2.19 -6.33 5.97
CA ALA A 101 -1.60 -6.82 7.22
C ALA A 101 -0.25 -7.48 6.94
N ASN A 102 0.69 -7.27 7.84
CA ASN A 102 2.02 -7.90 7.83
C ASN A 102 2.28 -8.64 9.15
N GLY A 103 3.50 -9.12 9.35
CA GLY A 103 3.87 -9.86 10.56
C GLY A 103 3.83 -9.05 11.85
N ILE A 104 3.84 -7.72 11.76
CA ILE A 104 3.77 -6.83 12.93
C ILE A 104 2.31 -6.50 13.27
N GLY A 105 1.48 -6.28 12.25
CA GLY A 105 0.08 -5.87 12.43
C GLY A 105 -0.50 -5.29 11.15
N LYS A 106 -1.48 -4.40 11.29
CA LYS A 106 -2.09 -3.72 10.14
C LYS A 106 -1.18 -2.60 9.68
N HIS A 107 -0.63 -2.76 8.47
CA HIS A 107 0.19 -1.73 7.82
C HIS A 107 -0.66 -0.61 7.26
N VAL A 108 -1.78 -0.96 6.63
CA VAL A 108 -2.67 0.00 5.98
C VAL A 108 -4.13 -0.39 6.19
N THR A 109 -4.96 0.61 6.45
CA THR A 109 -6.42 0.48 6.48
C THR A 109 -7.04 1.66 5.76
N GLY A 110 -8.20 1.47 5.16
CA GLY A 110 -8.89 2.58 4.54
C GLY A 110 -10.01 2.16 3.62
N THR A 111 -10.45 3.10 2.81
CA THR A 111 -11.51 2.89 1.82
C THR A 111 -11.06 3.39 0.47
N VAL A 112 -11.48 2.68 -0.57
CA VAL A 112 -11.28 3.07 -1.96
C VAL A 112 -12.64 3.17 -2.62
N THR A 113 -12.87 4.29 -3.32
CA THR A 113 -14.03 4.44 -4.18
C THR A 113 -13.60 4.25 -5.62
N VAL A 114 -14.22 3.33 -6.31
CA VAL A 114 -13.89 2.97 -7.68
C VAL A 114 -15.14 2.97 -8.54
N ARG A 115 -15.03 3.51 -9.74
CA ARG A 115 -16.08 3.39 -10.75
C ARG A 115 -15.80 2.16 -11.60
N VAL A 116 -16.80 1.28 -11.68
CA VAL A 116 -16.70 0.06 -12.48
C VAL A 116 -17.76 0.15 -13.60
N PRO A 117 -17.37 0.63 -14.78
CA PRO A 117 -18.32 0.76 -15.90
C PRO A 117 -18.87 -0.58 -16.35
N ALA A 118 -20.12 -0.58 -16.74
CA ALA A 118 -20.77 -1.78 -17.26
C ALA A 118 -20.14 -2.24 -18.60
#